data_605eb8c193865d2a2ea875ab36cfd5d4
#
_entry.id   605eb8c193865d2a2ea875ab36cfd5d4
#
_cell.length_a   1.000
_cell.length_b   1.000
_cell.length_c   1.000
_cell.angle_alpha   90.00
_cell.angle_beta   90.00
_cell.angle_gamma   90.00
#
_symmetry.space_group_name_H-M   'P 1'
#
loop_
_entity.id
_entity.type
_entity.pdbx_description
1 polymer ?
#
loop_
_entity_poly.entity_id
_entity_poly.type
_entity_poly.pdbx_seq_one_letter_code
_entity_poly.pdbx_strand_id
1 'polypeptide(L)'
;MIDILILFENHSREMENVALLATELEYRGYKVKVMNIRTPMKYFVKTKVLIVPHLYNEDQLIRFCKNFWKNNTCIISLQYEQILNKEMGIDDIHFPKGQAIYAHHIAWGKSQVDRYKMCGIKQNHIHQTGSMAMDLFRPAFESYFMSKEEVGKKISLDSKKEWVLFVSSFSYANLTESHLSNLEKMDPISRPIAEFSDSSYPQIVDWFKKAANEFPDKIFIYRKHPAEIIQKTLEDISSKVPNFYCISDFSMSQWALVADKIYNWYSTSIADVYFANKPCFILRPIPVPDNLEVETLLGLNHISNYDDFVKTLQSKKYFCRKNDGLMEYYYGKRDDRMAFLQIADICEQLINGKLEAYNFNYGSSRFNICNGKNIK
;
A
#
# COMPACT_ATOMS: atom_id res chain seq x y z
N MET A 1 31.50 -1.81 6.69
CA MET A 1 30.51 -2.62 5.96
C MET A 1 29.18 -2.45 6.68
N ILE A 2 28.08 -2.27 5.98
CA ILE A 2 26.70 -2.25 6.51
C ILE A 2 26.22 -3.70 6.57
N ASP A 3 25.53 -4.09 7.64
CA ASP A 3 24.99 -5.44 7.71
C ASP A 3 23.73 -5.56 6.86
N ILE A 4 22.83 -4.57 6.95
CA ILE A 4 21.53 -4.57 6.26
C ILE A 4 21.31 -3.23 5.56
N LEU A 5 20.97 -3.28 4.27
CA LEU A 5 20.49 -2.13 3.51
C LEU A 5 19.01 -2.33 3.19
N ILE A 6 18.18 -1.37 3.60
CA ILE A 6 16.76 -1.35 3.30
C ILE A 6 16.50 -0.30 2.24
N LEU A 7 15.93 -0.70 1.11
CA LEU A 7 15.49 0.21 0.05
C LEU A 7 13.98 0.43 0.15
N PHE A 8 13.54 1.68 -0.01
CA PHE A 8 12.14 2.04 -0.12
C PHE A 8 11.89 2.86 -1.39
N GLU A 9 10.67 2.80 -1.91
CA GLU A 9 10.27 3.55 -3.11
C GLU A 9 9.38 4.74 -2.76
N ASN A 10 8.33 4.52 -2.00
CA ASN A 10 7.33 5.52 -1.67
C ASN A 10 7.41 5.91 -0.19
N HIS A 11 7.82 7.17 0.06
CA HIS A 11 8.00 7.67 1.42
C HIS A 11 6.70 7.62 2.25
N SER A 12 5.60 8.09 1.69
CA SER A 12 4.33 8.21 2.42
C SER A 12 3.67 6.86 2.73
N ARG A 13 4.04 5.81 2.01
CA ARG A 13 3.45 4.46 2.14
C ARG A 13 4.35 3.49 2.91
N GLU A 14 5.66 3.65 2.80
CA GLU A 14 6.62 2.63 3.22
C GLU A 14 7.49 3.06 4.40
N MET A 15 7.68 4.38 4.62
CA MET A 15 8.67 4.88 5.57
C MET A 15 8.39 4.44 7.02
N GLU A 16 7.14 4.43 7.47
CA GLU A 16 6.78 3.98 8.81
C GLU A 16 7.20 2.52 9.04
N ASN A 17 6.93 1.65 8.07
CA ASN A 17 7.27 0.22 8.12
C ASN A 17 8.79 0.00 8.07
N VAL A 18 9.47 0.75 7.20
CA VAL A 18 10.92 0.67 7.04
C VAL A 18 11.63 1.17 8.29
N ALA A 19 11.14 2.27 8.89
CA ALA A 19 11.71 2.80 10.12
C ALA A 19 11.52 1.82 11.28
N LEU A 20 10.34 1.20 11.41
CA LEU A 20 10.06 0.20 12.42
C LEU A 20 11.04 -0.99 12.32
N LEU A 21 11.18 -1.56 11.12
CA LEU A 21 12.11 -2.66 10.88
C LEU A 21 13.57 -2.27 11.11
N ALA A 22 13.98 -1.08 10.65
CA ALA A 22 15.34 -0.59 10.83
C ALA A 22 15.68 -0.41 12.31
N THR A 23 14.76 0.18 13.09
CA THR A 23 14.93 0.38 14.54
C THR A 23 15.07 -0.95 15.27
N GLU A 24 14.26 -1.94 14.95
CA GLU A 24 14.38 -3.29 15.54
C GLU A 24 15.73 -3.95 15.23
N LEU A 25 16.17 -3.86 13.97
CA LEU A 25 17.45 -4.42 13.55
C LEU A 25 18.65 -3.71 14.22
N GLU A 26 18.58 -2.37 14.36
CA GLU A 26 19.59 -1.60 15.10
C GLU A 26 19.57 -1.96 16.60
N TYR A 27 18.41 -2.15 17.20
CA TYR A 27 18.27 -2.62 18.58
C TYR A 27 18.91 -3.99 18.79
N ARG A 28 18.87 -4.88 17.80
CA ARG A 28 19.60 -6.18 17.80
C ARG A 28 21.10 -6.03 17.55
N GLY A 29 21.61 -4.84 17.35
CA GLY A 29 23.04 -4.55 17.17
C GLY A 29 23.55 -4.59 15.74
N TYR A 30 22.68 -4.68 14.73
CA TYR A 30 23.07 -4.64 13.32
C TYR A 30 23.30 -3.21 12.83
N LYS A 31 24.23 -3.04 11.89
CA LYS A 31 24.45 -1.77 11.19
C LYS A 31 23.48 -1.68 10.02
N VAL A 32 22.44 -0.87 10.18
CA VAL A 32 21.38 -0.68 9.19
C VAL A 32 21.55 0.61 8.44
N LYS A 33 21.16 0.63 7.16
CA LYS A 33 21.04 1.85 6.36
C LYS A 33 19.75 1.79 5.56
N VAL A 34 19.01 2.89 5.58
CA VAL A 34 17.78 3.07 4.80
C VAL A 34 18.05 4.04 3.65
N MET A 35 17.63 3.71 2.44
CA MET A 35 17.83 4.55 1.26
C MET A 35 16.65 4.46 0.29
N ASN A 36 16.36 5.56 -0.41
CA ASN A 36 15.41 5.52 -1.50
C ASN A 36 16.00 4.73 -2.69
N ILE A 37 15.17 3.90 -3.32
CA ILE A 37 15.57 3.05 -4.46
C ILE A 37 16.13 3.85 -5.66
N ARG A 38 15.74 5.12 -5.78
CA ARG A 38 16.22 6.03 -6.85
C ARG A 38 17.59 6.66 -6.56
N THR A 39 18.11 6.53 -5.32
CA THR A 39 19.38 7.11 -4.92
C THR A 39 20.56 6.37 -5.54
N PRO A 40 21.43 7.02 -6.37
CA PRO A 40 22.59 6.36 -6.94
C PRO A 40 23.60 5.87 -5.90
N MET A 41 23.64 6.53 -4.75
CA MET A 41 24.55 6.17 -3.64
C MET A 41 24.36 4.73 -3.14
N LYS A 42 23.20 4.12 -3.35
CA LYS A 42 22.96 2.71 -3.00
C LYS A 42 23.99 1.77 -3.63
N TYR A 43 24.46 2.04 -4.85
CA TYR A 43 25.39 1.19 -5.56
C TYR A 43 26.80 1.15 -4.94
N PHE A 44 27.11 2.05 -4.04
CA PHE A 44 28.41 2.12 -3.33
C PHE A 44 28.35 1.46 -1.93
N VAL A 45 27.18 1.04 -1.50
CA VAL A 45 27.01 0.40 -0.19
C VAL A 45 27.25 -1.10 -0.31
N LYS A 46 28.17 -1.64 0.47
CA LYS A 46 28.38 -3.10 0.61
C LYS A 46 27.57 -3.58 1.82
N THR A 47 26.71 -4.57 1.61
CA THR A 47 25.82 -5.11 2.64
C THR A 47 25.77 -6.64 2.57
N LYS A 48 25.43 -7.29 3.68
CA LYS A 48 25.20 -8.74 3.77
C LYS A 48 23.75 -9.08 3.34
N VAL A 49 22.77 -8.27 3.78
CA VAL A 49 21.36 -8.42 3.43
C VAL A 49 20.88 -7.13 2.77
N LEU A 50 20.25 -7.27 1.61
CA LEU A 50 19.54 -6.21 0.90
C LEU A 50 18.04 -6.47 0.95
N ILE A 51 17.30 -5.53 1.51
CA ILE A 51 15.83 -5.57 1.55
C ILE A 51 15.31 -4.61 0.49
N VAL A 52 14.45 -5.10 -0.42
CA VAL A 52 13.86 -4.33 -1.51
C VAL A 52 12.33 -4.28 -1.37
N PRO A 53 11.68 -3.18 -1.82
CA PRO A 53 10.23 -3.02 -1.70
C PRO A 53 9.45 -4.04 -2.55
N HIS A 54 10.00 -4.42 -3.70
CA HIS A 54 9.44 -5.44 -4.60
C HIS A 54 10.54 -6.02 -5.50
N LEU A 55 10.30 -7.22 -6.04
CA LEU A 55 11.21 -7.86 -6.98
C LEU A 55 10.45 -8.83 -7.89
N TYR A 56 10.22 -8.43 -9.14
CA TYR A 56 9.41 -9.19 -10.10
C TYR A 56 10.23 -9.85 -11.21
N ASN A 57 11.37 -9.28 -11.59
CA ASN A 57 12.12 -9.75 -12.76
C ASN A 57 13.61 -9.41 -12.67
N GLU A 58 14.36 -9.88 -13.65
CA GLU A 58 15.80 -9.68 -13.73
C GLU A 58 16.20 -8.22 -13.93
N ASP A 59 15.39 -7.41 -14.63
CA ASP A 59 15.68 -5.99 -14.83
C ASP A 59 15.63 -5.23 -13.51
N GLN A 60 14.65 -5.53 -12.67
CA GLN A 60 14.57 -4.98 -11.31
C GLN A 60 15.72 -5.48 -10.44
N LEU A 61 16.06 -6.75 -10.53
CA LEU A 61 17.19 -7.33 -9.83
C LEU A 61 18.49 -6.58 -10.19
N ILE A 62 18.74 -6.34 -11.47
CA ILE A 62 19.88 -5.56 -11.95
C ILE A 62 19.81 -4.11 -11.43
N ARG A 63 18.65 -3.47 -11.55
CA ARG A 63 18.45 -2.07 -11.16
C ARG A 63 18.65 -1.84 -9.67
N PHE A 64 18.19 -2.77 -8.83
CA PHE A 64 18.32 -2.63 -7.38
C PHE A 64 19.65 -3.15 -6.85
N CYS A 65 20.19 -4.19 -7.48
CA CYS A 65 21.20 -5.04 -6.89
C CYS A 65 22.51 -5.11 -7.69
N LYS A 66 22.68 -4.36 -8.77
CA LYS A 66 23.79 -4.50 -9.75
C LYS A 66 25.20 -4.66 -9.14
N ASN A 67 25.46 -4.08 -7.97
CA ASN A 67 26.75 -4.18 -7.31
C ASN A 67 26.76 -5.05 -6.06
N PHE A 68 25.58 -5.57 -5.63
CA PHE A 68 25.46 -6.34 -4.41
C PHE A 68 25.76 -7.83 -4.61
N TRP A 69 25.35 -8.37 -5.76
CA TRP A 69 25.48 -9.79 -6.11
C TRP A 69 26.92 -10.31 -6.22
N LYS A 70 27.90 -9.44 -6.50
CA LYS A 70 29.31 -9.81 -6.46
C LYS A 70 29.85 -10.13 -5.06
N ASN A 71 29.08 -9.87 -4.01
CA ASN A 71 29.51 -9.92 -2.62
C ASN A 71 28.71 -10.95 -1.78
N ASN A 72 28.03 -11.94 -2.36
CA ASN A 72 27.17 -12.89 -1.67
C ASN A 72 26.08 -12.22 -0.82
N THR A 73 25.50 -11.13 -1.31
CA THR A 73 24.43 -10.41 -0.61
C THR A 73 23.13 -11.21 -0.74
N CYS A 74 22.50 -11.49 0.39
CA CYS A 74 21.17 -12.09 0.43
C CYS A 74 20.11 -11.02 0.11
N ILE A 75 19.09 -11.37 -0.67
CA ILE A 75 18.04 -10.43 -1.07
C ILE A 75 16.72 -10.87 -0.46
N ILE A 76 16.03 -9.91 0.20
CA ILE A 76 14.67 -10.05 0.70
C ILE A 76 13.76 -9.10 -0.06
N SER A 77 12.70 -9.61 -0.67
CA SER A 77 11.63 -8.82 -1.28
C SER A 77 10.45 -8.70 -0.30
N LEU A 78 10.11 -7.47 0.10
CA LEU A 78 8.99 -7.21 1.00
C LEU A 78 7.64 -7.31 0.29
N GLN A 79 7.62 -7.04 -1.01
CA GLN A 79 6.44 -7.09 -1.86
C GLN A 79 5.27 -6.29 -1.27
N TYR A 80 5.34 -4.97 -1.36
CA TYR A 80 4.29 -4.08 -0.82
C TYR A 80 2.97 -4.10 -1.61
N GLU A 81 2.91 -4.78 -2.76
CA GLU A 81 1.70 -4.89 -3.58
C GLU A 81 1.25 -6.36 -3.68
N GLN A 82 0.58 -6.84 -2.63
CA GLN A 82 0.11 -8.22 -2.54
C GLN A 82 -1.41 -8.34 -2.72
N ILE A 83 -2.14 -7.22 -2.75
CA ILE A 83 -3.59 -7.21 -2.95
C ILE A 83 -3.87 -6.83 -4.40
N LEU A 84 -4.49 -7.72 -5.11
CA LEU A 84 -4.76 -7.61 -6.53
C LEU A 84 -6.27 -7.73 -6.79
N ASN A 85 -6.71 -7.47 -8.01
CA ASN A 85 -7.97 -7.94 -8.53
C ASN A 85 -7.78 -9.27 -9.28
N LYS A 86 -8.85 -9.89 -9.75
CA LYS A 86 -8.76 -11.19 -10.44
C LYS A 86 -7.94 -11.10 -11.74
N GLU A 87 -8.10 -10.01 -12.50
CA GLU A 87 -7.34 -9.82 -13.75
C GLU A 87 -5.85 -9.68 -13.48
N MET A 88 -5.46 -8.85 -12.51
CA MET A 88 -4.06 -8.72 -12.08
C MET A 88 -3.51 -10.04 -11.51
N GLY A 89 -4.37 -10.89 -10.95
CA GLY A 89 -4.00 -12.22 -10.46
C GLY A 89 -3.70 -13.23 -11.59
N ILE A 90 -4.19 -12.97 -12.81
CA ILE A 90 -3.90 -13.76 -14.02
C ILE A 90 -2.68 -13.19 -14.73
N ASP A 91 -2.56 -11.86 -14.75
CA ASP A 91 -1.40 -11.17 -15.31
C ASP A 91 -0.19 -11.37 -14.41
N ASP A 92 0.86 -11.94 -14.97
CA ASP A 92 2.07 -12.29 -14.24
C ASP A 92 3.04 -11.10 -14.00
N ILE A 93 2.62 -9.86 -14.28
CA ILE A 93 3.44 -8.64 -14.12
C ILE A 93 3.94 -8.47 -12.68
N HIS A 94 3.07 -8.79 -11.71
CA HIS A 94 3.36 -8.65 -10.29
C HIS A 94 3.98 -9.90 -9.65
N PHE A 95 4.35 -10.90 -10.46
CA PHE A 95 4.90 -12.15 -9.97
C PHE A 95 6.39 -12.28 -10.27
N PRO A 96 7.19 -12.80 -9.33
CA PRO A 96 8.61 -13.01 -9.54
C PRO A 96 8.87 -14.00 -10.68
N LYS A 97 9.77 -13.63 -11.61
CA LYS A 97 10.17 -14.41 -12.78
C LYS A 97 11.69 -14.47 -12.90
N GLY A 98 12.18 -15.45 -13.67
CA GLY A 98 13.60 -15.63 -13.93
C GLY A 98 14.37 -15.78 -12.62
N GLN A 99 15.49 -15.09 -12.47
CA GLN A 99 16.30 -15.20 -11.26
C GLN A 99 15.68 -14.53 -10.03
N ALA A 100 14.66 -13.65 -10.19
CA ALA A 100 13.99 -13.03 -9.04
C ALA A 100 13.33 -14.06 -8.10
N ILE A 101 12.97 -15.25 -8.61
CA ILE A 101 12.38 -16.34 -7.82
C ILE A 101 13.31 -16.89 -6.71
N TYR A 102 14.61 -16.65 -6.85
CA TYR A 102 15.61 -17.15 -5.89
C TYR A 102 15.88 -16.22 -4.70
N ALA A 103 15.29 -15.03 -4.68
CA ALA A 103 15.31 -14.18 -3.51
C ALA A 103 14.43 -14.78 -2.38
N HIS A 104 14.60 -14.27 -1.16
CA HIS A 104 13.66 -14.54 -0.08
C HIS A 104 12.46 -13.58 -0.22
N HIS A 105 11.27 -14.13 -0.20
CA HIS A 105 10.03 -13.37 -0.45
C HIS A 105 9.15 -13.34 0.79
N ILE A 106 8.74 -12.15 1.18
CA ILE A 106 7.79 -11.95 2.28
C ILE A 106 6.37 -12.07 1.74
N ALA A 107 5.58 -12.94 2.32
CA ALA A 107 4.16 -13.08 2.09
C ALA A 107 3.39 -12.57 3.31
N TRP A 108 2.40 -11.71 3.10
CA TRP A 108 1.56 -11.26 4.20
C TRP A 108 0.63 -12.37 4.66
N GLY A 109 -0.14 -12.93 3.78
CA GLY A 109 -1.09 -13.99 4.06
C GLY A 109 -0.92 -15.20 3.14
N LYS A 110 -1.82 -16.14 3.31
CA LYS A 110 -1.82 -17.39 2.52
C LYS A 110 -1.99 -17.14 1.03
N SER A 111 -2.75 -16.12 0.62
CA SER A 111 -2.94 -15.73 -0.77
C SER A 111 -1.61 -15.55 -1.51
N GLN A 112 -0.69 -14.82 -0.90
CA GLN A 112 0.62 -14.55 -1.50
C GLN A 112 1.55 -15.77 -1.43
N VAL A 113 1.45 -16.58 -0.38
CA VAL A 113 2.18 -17.87 -0.32
C VAL A 113 1.77 -18.77 -1.49
N ASP A 114 0.48 -18.86 -1.77
CA ASP A 114 -0.03 -19.69 -2.86
C ASP A 114 0.43 -19.16 -4.23
N ARG A 115 0.41 -17.83 -4.44
CA ARG A 115 0.95 -17.18 -5.65
C ARG A 115 2.44 -17.45 -5.83
N TYR A 116 3.24 -17.33 -4.78
CA TYR A 116 4.68 -17.60 -4.86
C TYR A 116 4.99 -19.07 -5.19
N LYS A 117 4.21 -20.01 -4.68
CA LYS A 117 4.32 -21.42 -5.07
C LYS A 117 4.01 -21.63 -6.55
N MET A 118 3.01 -20.94 -7.08
CA MET A 118 2.68 -20.99 -8.52
C MET A 118 3.83 -20.41 -9.39
N CYS A 119 4.57 -19.43 -8.88
CA CYS A 119 5.78 -18.90 -9.54
C CYS A 119 6.99 -19.86 -9.49
N GLY A 120 6.89 -21.00 -8.79
CA GLY A 120 8.00 -21.94 -8.64
C GLY A 120 9.04 -21.52 -7.58
N ILE A 121 8.71 -20.59 -6.69
CA ILE A 121 9.59 -20.22 -5.60
C ILE A 121 9.67 -21.37 -4.59
N LYS A 122 10.88 -21.74 -4.18
CA LYS A 122 11.10 -22.81 -3.20
C LYS A 122 10.48 -22.47 -1.85
N GLN A 123 9.92 -23.45 -1.15
CA GLN A 123 9.22 -23.24 0.12
C GLN A 123 10.10 -22.57 1.19
N ASN A 124 11.40 -22.87 1.25
CA ASN A 124 12.34 -22.24 2.18
C ASN A 124 12.73 -20.80 1.82
N HIS A 125 12.28 -20.29 0.69
CA HIS A 125 12.42 -18.89 0.25
C HIS A 125 11.11 -18.08 0.40
N ILE A 126 10.02 -18.73 0.84
CA ILE A 126 8.72 -18.07 1.08
C ILE A 126 8.53 -17.93 2.60
N HIS A 127 8.38 -16.70 3.05
CA HIS A 127 8.23 -16.39 4.47
C HIS A 127 6.89 -15.68 4.70
N GLN A 128 5.92 -16.42 5.29
CA GLN A 128 4.64 -15.82 5.68
C GLN A 128 4.81 -15.16 7.05
N THR A 129 4.80 -13.83 7.08
CA THR A 129 5.06 -13.01 8.27
C THR A 129 3.88 -12.15 8.71
N GLY A 130 2.90 -11.95 7.84
CA GLY A 130 1.95 -10.85 7.98
C GLY A 130 2.49 -9.56 7.37
N SER A 131 1.67 -8.51 7.41
CA SER A 131 2.01 -7.17 6.92
C SER A 131 2.55 -6.28 8.03
N MET A 132 3.74 -5.70 7.86
CA MET A 132 4.32 -4.74 8.81
C MET A 132 3.44 -3.50 9.02
N ALA A 133 2.72 -3.06 7.98
CA ALA A 133 1.80 -1.93 8.12
C ALA A 133 0.68 -2.22 9.12
N MET A 134 0.26 -3.47 9.22
CA MET A 134 -0.79 -3.88 10.14
C MET A 134 -0.28 -4.06 11.58
N ASP A 135 1.02 -4.23 11.78
CA ASP A 135 1.63 -4.25 13.12
C ASP A 135 1.41 -2.95 13.87
N LEU A 136 1.39 -1.82 13.16
CA LEU A 136 1.18 -0.49 13.74
C LEU A 136 -0.19 -0.33 14.45
N PHE A 137 -1.17 -1.18 14.13
CA PHE A 137 -2.47 -1.20 14.82
C PHE A 137 -2.47 -2.06 16.09
N ARG A 138 -1.33 -2.61 16.48
CA ARG A 138 -1.21 -3.38 17.72
C ARG A 138 -1.16 -2.46 18.95
N PRO A 139 -1.63 -2.90 20.12
CA PRO A 139 -1.62 -2.10 21.35
C PRO A 139 -0.25 -1.53 21.71
N ALA A 140 0.83 -2.23 21.37
CA ALA A 140 2.19 -1.76 21.61
C ALA A 140 2.54 -0.43 20.90
N PHE A 141 1.79 -0.05 19.86
CA PHE A 141 2.00 1.17 19.07
C PHE A 141 0.91 2.23 19.29
N GLU A 142 0.03 2.04 20.27
CA GLU A 142 -1.05 3.00 20.53
C GLU A 142 -0.51 4.42 20.79
N SER A 143 0.59 4.54 21.52
CA SER A 143 1.24 5.82 21.81
C SER A 143 2.01 6.44 20.63
N TYR A 144 2.21 5.71 19.55
CA TYR A 144 2.85 6.22 18.34
C TYR A 144 1.95 7.20 17.58
N PHE A 145 0.64 6.95 17.60
CA PHE A 145 -0.32 7.77 16.89
C PHE A 145 -0.85 8.91 17.72
N MET A 146 -1.14 10.01 17.04
CA MET A 146 -1.77 11.17 17.65
C MET A 146 -3.25 10.90 17.94
N SER A 147 -3.74 11.44 19.04
CA SER A 147 -5.18 11.51 19.33
C SER A 147 -5.91 12.39 18.30
N LYS A 148 -7.25 12.28 18.26
CA LYS A 148 -8.08 13.11 17.40
C LYS A 148 -7.92 14.60 17.69
N GLU A 149 -7.75 14.94 18.99
CA GLU A 149 -7.50 16.29 19.47
C GLU A 149 -6.17 16.85 18.96
N GLU A 150 -5.11 16.06 19.00
CA GLU A 150 -3.78 16.46 18.53
C GLU A 150 -3.75 16.65 17.01
N VAL A 151 -4.38 15.73 16.26
CA VAL A 151 -4.54 15.88 14.80
C VAL A 151 -5.37 17.13 14.51
N GLY A 152 -6.52 17.30 15.16
CA GLY A 152 -7.39 18.46 14.97
C GLY A 152 -6.67 19.78 15.22
N LYS A 153 -5.86 19.85 16.28
CA LYS A 153 -5.03 21.03 16.57
C LYS A 153 -4.01 21.32 15.47
N LYS A 154 -3.38 20.31 14.92
CA LYS A 154 -2.36 20.49 13.85
C LYS A 154 -2.94 21.00 12.54
N ILE A 155 -4.15 20.59 12.19
CA ILE A 155 -4.80 20.92 10.91
C ILE A 155 -6.01 21.85 11.07
N SER A 156 -6.20 22.42 12.25
CA SER A 156 -7.27 23.38 12.59
C SER A 156 -8.69 22.82 12.35
N LEU A 157 -8.90 21.54 12.70
CA LEU A 157 -10.22 20.91 12.68
C LEU A 157 -10.76 20.71 14.10
N ASP A 158 -12.07 20.97 14.28
CA ASP A 158 -12.75 20.74 15.55
C ASP A 158 -12.87 19.23 15.85
N SER A 159 -12.11 18.76 16.83
CA SER A 159 -12.10 17.35 17.26
C SER A 159 -13.39 16.90 17.93
N LYS A 160 -14.25 17.84 18.40
CA LYS A 160 -15.55 17.53 19.02
C LYS A 160 -16.62 17.17 17.98
N LYS A 161 -16.45 17.58 16.73
CA LYS A 161 -17.33 17.21 15.62
C LYS A 161 -17.06 15.78 15.13
N GLU A 162 -18.06 15.16 14.54
CA GLU A 162 -17.90 13.87 13.85
C GLU A 162 -17.09 14.07 12.55
N TRP A 163 -16.01 13.32 12.39
CA TRP A 163 -15.16 13.35 11.19
C TRP A 163 -15.57 12.24 10.24
N VAL A 164 -16.05 12.64 9.07
CA VAL A 164 -16.47 11.79 7.97
C VAL A 164 -15.37 11.79 6.92
N LEU A 165 -14.60 10.72 6.85
CA LEU A 165 -13.45 10.57 5.98
C LEU A 165 -13.82 9.82 4.70
N PHE A 166 -13.51 10.39 3.55
CA PHE A 166 -13.41 9.67 2.29
C PHE A 166 -11.96 9.40 1.93
N VAL A 167 -11.63 8.13 1.72
CA VAL A 167 -10.30 7.69 1.26
C VAL A 167 -10.34 7.53 -0.24
N SER A 168 -9.83 8.52 -0.95
CA SER A 168 -9.82 8.51 -2.41
C SER A 168 -8.81 7.51 -2.97
N SER A 169 -9.19 6.88 -4.06
CA SER A 169 -8.35 6.02 -4.92
C SER A 169 -8.48 6.39 -6.40
N PHE A 170 -8.86 7.62 -6.69
CA PHE A 170 -9.09 8.13 -8.04
C PHE A 170 -7.80 8.51 -8.79
N SER A 171 -6.76 7.68 -8.68
CA SER A 171 -5.50 7.87 -9.40
C SER A 171 -5.63 7.71 -10.93
N TYR A 172 -6.69 7.06 -11.39
CA TYR A 172 -7.02 6.87 -12.80
C TYR A 172 -8.08 7.83 -13.32
N ALA A 173 -8.67 8.67 -12.47
CA ALA A 173 -9.66 9.65 -12.90
C ALA A 173 -9.00 10.87 -13.54
N ASN A 174 -9.66 11.40 -14.58
CA ASN A 174 -9.28 12.63 -15.26
C ASN A 174 -7.87 12.60 -15.90
N LEU A 175 -7.41 11.43 -16.31
CA LEU A 175 -6.17 11.28 -17.05
C LEU A 175 -6.33 11.82 -18.47
N THR A 176 -5.25 12.40 -19.02
CA THR A 176 -5.22 12.73 -20.44
C THR A 176 -5.16 11.44 -21.27
N GLU A 177 -5.73 11.47 -22.48
CA GLU A 177 -5.71 10.31 -23.38
C GLU A 177 -4.29 9.81 -23.66
N SER A 178 -3.32 10.73 -23.79
CA SER A 178 -1.91 10.37 -23.99
C SER A 178 -1.34 9.61 -22.79
N HIS A 179 -1.70 10.01 -21.57
CA HIS A 179 -1.26 9.33 -20.35
C HIS A 179 -1.93 7.94 -20.24
N LEU A 180 -3.25 7.88 -20.42
CA LEU A 180 -4.02 6.65 -20.36
C LEU A 180 -3.53 5.63 -21.40
N SER A 181 -3.30 6.04 -22.65
CA SER A 181 -2.75 5.16 -23.69
C SER A 181 -1.36 4.62 -23.37
N ASN A 182 -0.53 5.36 -22.62
CA ASN A 182 0.75 4.88 -22.16
C ASN A 182 0.62 3.85 -21.03
N LEU A 183 -0.31 4.06 -20.10
CA LEU A 183 -0.60 3.09 -19.04
C LEU A 183 -1.18 1.80 -19.63
N GLU A 184 -2.12 1.90 -20.57
CA GLU A 184 -2.77 0.77 -21.24
C GLU A 184 -1.78 -0.15 -22.00
N LYS A 185 -0.71 0.44 -22.56
CA LYS A 185 0.38 -0.37 -23.18
C LYS A 185 1.16 -1.20 -22.16
N MET A 186 1.21 -0.75 -20.92
CA MET A 186 1.91 -1.44 -19.83
C MET A 186 0.98 -2.41 -19.10
N ASP A 187 -0.28 -2.00 -18.92
CA ASP A 187 -1.31 -2.75 -18.22
C ASP A 187 -2.67 -2.48 -18.89
N PRO A 188 -3.22 -3.44 -19.69
CA PRO A 188 -4.47 -3.27 -20.42
C PRO A 188 -5.70 -2.95 -19.58
N ILE A 189 -5.70 -3.32 -18.28
CA ILE A 189 -6.82 -3.03 -17.38
C ILE A 189 -6.90 -1.55 -16.99
N SER A 190 -5.88 -0.75 -17.29
CA SER A 190 -5.84 0.68 -16.95
C SER A 190 -7.00 1.46 -17.58
N ARG A 191 -7.41 1.13 -18.81
CA ARG A 191 -8.52 1.81 -19.49
C ARG A 191 -9.88 1.54 -18.83
N PRO A 192 -10.30 0.28 -18.62
CA PRO A 192 -11.53 0.01 -17.85
C PRO A 192 -11.54 0.67 -16.46
N ILE A 193 -10.40 0.66 -15.74
CA ILE A 193 -10.29 1.32 -14.44
C ILE A 193 -10.50 2.84 -14.56
N ALA A 194 -9.95 3.49 -15.58
CA ALA A 194 -10.15 4.92 -15.82
C ALA A 194 -11.62 5.23 -16.12
N GLU A 195 -12.28 4.45 -16.96
CA GLU A 195 -13.68 4.65 -17.36
C GLU A 195 -14.66 4.63 -16.17
N PHE A 196 -14.55 3.63 -15.28
CA PHE A 196 -15.40 3.62 -14.10
C PHE A 196 -14.94 4.61 -13.01
N SER A 197 -13.65 5.00 -13.00
CA SER A 197 -13.15 6.10 -12.16
C SER A 197 -13.76 7.44 -12.57
N ASP A 198 -13.70 7.77 -13.86
CA ASP A 198 -14.26 9.00 -14.42
C ASP A 198 -15.77 9.11 -14.21
N SER A 199 -16.47 7.98 -14.26
CA SER A 199 -17.91 7.91 -14.03
C SER A 199 -18.30 8.02 -12.55
N SER A 200 -17.49 7.47 -11.64
CA SER A 200 -17.76 7.44 -10.19
C SER A 200 -17.33 8.71 -9.48
N TYR A 201 -16.18 9.29 -9.88
CA TYR A 201 -15.58 10.46 -9.24
C TYR A 201 -16.55 11.62 -9.05
N PRO A 202 -17.22 12.15 -10.10
CA PRO A 202 -18.09 13.32 -9.97
C PRO A 202 -19.29 13.03 -9.05
N GLN A 203 -19.81 11.80 -9.05
CA GLN A 203 -20.95 11.43 -8.22
C GLN A 203 -20.56 11.40 -6.74
N ILE A 204 -19.43 10.79 -6.41
CA ILE A 204 -18.96 10.72 -5.01
C ILE A 204 -18.62 12.12 -4.49
N VAL A 205 -17.97 12.95 -5.29
CA VAL A 205 -17.67 14.33 -4.91
C VAL A 205 -18.94 15.13 -4.67
N ASP A 206 -19.96 14.96 -5.54
CA ASP A 206 -21.27 15.62 -5.36
C ASP A 206 -22.00 15.13 -4.11
N TRP A 207 -21.96 13.82 -3.79
CA TRP A 207 -22.54 13.28 -2.57
C TRP A 207 -21.90 13.90 -1.32
N PHE A 208 -20.59 14.00 -1.28
CA PHE A 208 -19.89 14.62 -0.15
C PHE A 208 -20.18 16.10 -0.03
N LYS A 209 -20.24 16.83 -1.16
CA LYS A 209 -20.62 18.26 -1.19
C LYS A 209 -22.03 18.48 -0.65
N LYS A 210 -23.01 17.70 -1.14
CA LYS A 210 -24.41 17.77 -0.67
C LYS A 210 -24.49 17.47 0.82
N ALA A 211 -23.89 16.37 1.26
CA ALA A 211 -23.88 15.97 2.67
C ALA A 211 -23.21 17.02 3.57
N ALA A 212 -22.13 17.67 3.13
CA ALA A 212 -21.49 18.72 3.91
C ALA A 212 -22.43 19.92 4.14
N ASN A 213 -23.25 20.28 3.15
CA ASN A 213 -24.28 21.32 3.32
C ASN A 213 -25.45 20.88 4.22
N GLU A 214 -25.86 19.61 4.14
CA GLU A 214 -26.97 19.05 4.92
C GLU A 214 -26.62 18.78 6.40
N PHE A 215 -25.33 18.50 6.67
CA PHE A 215 -24.82 18.16 8.01
C PHE A 215 -23.71 19.12 8.47
N PRO A 216 -24.03 20.39 8.80
CA PRO A 216 -23.03 21.40 9.19
C PRO A 216 -22.37 21.10 10.56
N ASP A 217 -22.95 20.20 11.34
CA ASP A 217 -22.41 19.69 12.61
C ASP A 217 -21.29 18.66 12.44
N LYS A 218 -21.06 18.16 11.22
CA LYS A 218 -20.01 17.19 10.88
C LYS A 218 -18.88 17.86 10.08
N ILE A 219 -17.73 17.22 10.08
CA ILE A 219 -16.58 17.59 9.23
C ILE A 219 -16.40 16.53 8.16
N PHE A 220 -16.42 16.94 6.91
CA PHE A 220 -16.21 16.08 5.75
C PHE A 220 -14.78 16.25 5.24
N ILE A 221 -14.03 15.15 5.20
CA ILE A 221 -12.63 15.13 4.84
C ILE A 221 -12.45 14.27 3.59
N TYR A 222 -12.03 14.90 2.51
CA TYR A 222 -11.60 14.22 1.30
C TYR A 222 -10.08 14.02 1.36
N ARG A 223 -9.64 12.80 1.64
CA ARG A 223 -8.22 12.44 1.61
C ARG A 223 -7.86 11.96 0.23
N LYS A 224 -7.21 12.82 -0.53
CA LYS A 224 -6.82 12.50 -1.91
C LYS A 224 -5.75 11.40 -1.96
N HIS A 225 -5.78 10.61 -3.03
CA HIS A 225 -4.70 9.69 -3.34
C HIS A 225 -3.43 10.45 -3.76
N PRO A 226 -2.20 10.02 -3.39
CA PRO A 226 -0.98 10.73 -3.75
C PRO A 226 -0.77 10.96 -5.26
N ALA A 227 -1.27 10.03 -6.09
CA ALA A 227 -1.21 10.13 -7.56
C ALA A 227 -2.46 10.77 -8.19
N GLU A 228 -3.42 11.25 -7.39
CA GLU A 228 -4.66 11.83 -7.90
C GLU A 228 -4.43 13.24 -8.44
N ILE A 229 -4.94 13.50 -9.63
CA ILE A 229 -4.95 14.84 -10.24
C ILE A 229 -6.06 15.66 -9.56
N ILE A 230 -5.66 16.71 -8.83
CA ILE A 230 -6.62 17.60 -8.17
C ILE A 230 -7.44 18.32 -9.23
N GLN A 231 -8.76 18.18 -9.12
CA GLN A 231 -9.69 18.89 -9.95
C GLN A 231 -10.07 20.23 -9.31
N LYS A 232 -10.21 21.26 -10.14
CA LYS A 232 -10.67 22.60 -9.71
C LYS A 232 -11.99 22.53 -8.93
N THR A 233 -12.84 21.57 -9.25
CA THR A 233 -14.11 21.32 -8.54
C THR A 233 -13.90 21.02 -7.05
N LEU A 234 -12.90 20.23 -6.69
CA LEU A 234 -12.58 19.92 -5.28
C LEU A 234 -12.04 21.16 -4.55
N GLU A 235 -11.18 21.94 -5.21
CA GLU A 235 -10.66 23.20 -4.66
C GLU A 235 -11.80 24.20 -4.42
N ASP A 236 -12.71 24.33 -5.41
CA ASP A 236 -13.89 25.19 -5.31
C ASP A 236 -14.84 24.77 -4.17
N ILE A 237 -15.06 23.48 -3.97
CA ILE A 237 -15.88 22.97 -2.85
C ILE A 237 -15.19 23.28 -1.52
N SER A 238 -13.92 22.95 -1.38
CA SER A 238 -13.15 23.17 -0.16
C SER A 238 -13.06 24.64 0.24
N SER A 239 -13.11 25.56 -0.75
CA SER A 239 -13.10 27.00 -0.48
C SER A 239 -14.48 27.58 -0.13
N LYS A 240 -15.58 26.93 -0.54
CA LYS A 240 -16.95 27.46 -0.42
C LYS A 240 -17.78 26.77 0.64
N VAL A 241 -17.46 25.52 1.01
CA VAL A 241 -18.20 24.72 1.99
C VAL A 241 -17.38 24.63 3.29
N PRO A 242 -17.81 25.33 4.37
CA PRO A 242 -16.97 25.56 5.54
C PRO A 242 -16.55 24.32 6.33
N ASN A 243 -17.27 23.20 6.18
CA ASN A 243 -17.02 21.95 6.85
C ASN A 243 -16.53 20.84 5.90
N PHE A 244 -16.09 21.21 4.68
CA PHE A 244 -15.48 20.29 3.71
C PHE A 244 -13.99 20.62 3.52
N TYR A 245 -13.14 19.63 3.71
CA TYR A 245 -11.69 19.77 3.66
C TYR A 245 -11.06 18.77 2.70
N CYS A 246 -10.15 19.22 1.84
CA CYS A 246 -9.31 18.36 1.01
C CYS A 246 -7.93 18.30 1.64
N ILE A 247 -7.53 17.16 2.20
CA ILE A 247 -6.32 17.00 3.02
C ILE A 247 -5.47 15.85 2.49
N SER A 248 -4.14 16.00 2.55
CA SER A 248 -3.18 14.95 2.18
C SER A 248 -2.22 14.61 3.31
N ASP A 249 -2.30 15.34 4.44
CA ASP A 249 -1.43 15.16 5.58
C ASP A 249 -1.70 13.83 6.28
N PHE A 250 -0.70 13.32 6.96
CA PHE A 250 -0.67 12.10 7.76
C PHE A 250 -0.84 10.80 6.95
N SER A 251 -0.42 9.70 7.56
CA SER A 251 -0.59 8.36 7.00
C SER A 251 -2.05 7.92 7.01
N MET A 252 -2.38 6.91 6.21
CA MET A 252 -3.73 6.32 6.24
C MET A 252 -4.03 5.69 7.59
N SER A 253 -3.04 5.07 8.22
CA SER A 253 -3.18 4.47 9.54
C SER A 253 -3.57 5.52 10.61
N GLN A 254 -2.95 6.70 10.58
CA GLN A 254 -3.33 7.81 11.48
C GLN A 254 -4.79 8.22 11.25
N TRP A 255 -5.22 8.36 10.00
CA TRP A 255 -6.60 8.71 9.67
C TRP A 255 -7.59 7.62 10.08
N ALA A 256 -7.24 6.34 9.86
CA ALA A 256 -8.09 5.21 10.24
C ALA A 256 -8.37 5.18 11.75
N LEU A 257 -7.43 5.64 12.57
CA LEU A 257 -7.60 5.67 14.03
C LEU A 257 -8.47 6.83 14.53
N VAL A 258 -8.40 8.01 13.88
CA VAL A 258 -9.05 9.23 14.39
C VAL A 258 -10.37 9.58 13.72
N ALA A 259 -10.63 9.11 12.49
CA ALA A 259 -11.90 9.32 11.83
C ALA A 259 -13.03 8.53 12.50
N ASP A 260 -14.23 9.12 12.55
CA ASP A 260 -15.41 8.46 13.15
C ASP A 260 -16.14 7.58 12.13
N LYS A 261 -16.20 8.01 10.87
CA LYS A 261 -16.78 7.26 9.75
C LYS A 261 -15.85 7.30 8.56
N ILE A 262 -15.62 6.14 7.96
CA ILE A 262 -14.68 6.01 6.85
C ILE A 262 -15.41 5.44 5.64
N TYR A 263 -15.28 6.15 4.53
CA TYR A 263 -15.81 5.76 3.23
C TYR A 263 -14.67 5.48 2.28
N ASN A 264 -14.79 4.39 1.57
CA ASN A 264 -13.85 3.91 0.58
C ASN A 264 -14.57 3.77 -0.78
N TRP A 265 -13.83 3.80 -1.85
CA TRP A 265 -14.36 3.49 -3.18
C TRP A 265 -13.65 2.25 -3.76
N TYR A 266 -12.39 2.34 -4.11
CA TYR A 266 -11.61 1.29 -4.78
C TYR A 266 -10.20 1.24 -4.20
N SER A 267 -10.08 1.08 -2.87
CA SER A 267 -8.79 1.17 -2.20
C SER A 267 -8.52 -0.01 -1.28
N THR A 268 -7.30 -0.51 -1.36
CA THR A 268 -6.75 -1.51 -0.44
C THR A 268 -6.62 -1.00 1.00
N SER A 269 -6.77 0.31 1.23
CA SER A 269 -6.82 0.92 2.57
C SER A 269 -7.99 0.43 3.44
N ILE A 270 -8.86 -0.40 2.88
CA ILE A 270 -9.86 -1.15 3.67
C ILE A 270 -9.19 -1.97 4.79
N ALA A 271 -7.95 -2.44 4.58
CA ALA A 271 -7.20 -3.14 5.60
C ALA A 271 -6.85 -2.25 6.79
N ASP A 272 -6.39 -1.01 6.56
CA ASP A 272 -6.14 -0.04 7.65
C ASP A 272 -7.39 0.14 8.51
N VAL A 273 -8.55 0.29 7.86
CA VAL A 273 -9.84 0.46 8.55
C VAL A 273 -10.23 -0.77 9.33
N TYR A 274 -10.02 -1.96 8.75
CA TYR A 274 -10.29 -3.24 9.40
C TYR A 274 -9.42 -3.43 10.65
N PHE A 275 -8.10 -3.22 10.53
CA PHE A 275 -7.16 -3.39 11.63
C PHE A 275 -7.32 -2.30 12.70
N ALA A 276 -7.72 -1.07 12.33
CA ALA A 276 -8.13 -0.02 13.26
C ALA A 276 -9.46 -0.32 13.98
N ASN A 277 -10.14 -1.41 13.63
CA ASN A 277 -11.45 -1.80 14.16
C ASN A 277 -12.54 -0.74 13.97
N LYS A 278 -12.50 -0.02 12.85
CA LYS A 278 -13.43 1.05 12.50
C LYS A 278 -14.48 0.58 11.47
N PRO A 279 -15.67 1.18 11.46
CA PRO A 279 -16.64 0.95 10.39
C PRO A 279 -16.15 1.56 9.08
N CYS A 280 -16.22 0.79 7.99
CA CYS A 280 -15.94 1.25 6.65
C CYS A 280 -17.13 1.00 5.73
N PHE A 281 -17.42 1.96 4.89
CA PHE A 281 -18.48 1.90 3.89
C PHE A 281 -17.87 2.01 2.50
N ILE A 282 -18.35 1.16 1.57
CA ILE A 282 -17.88 1.16 0.19
C ILE A 282 -18.89 1.90 -0.68
N LEU A 283 -18.47 3.00 -1.27
CA LEU A 283 -19.31 3.76 -2.20
C LEU A 283 -19.16 3.18 -3.62
N ARG A 284 -20.26 2.83 -4.26
CA ARG A 284 -20.33 2.27 -5.60
C ARG A 284 -21.49 2.88 -6.39
N PRO A 285 -21.43 4.21 -6.70
CA PRO A 285 -22.43 4.83 -7.55
C PRO A 285 -22.49 4.15 -8.93
N ILE A 286 -21.36 3.71 -9.43
CA ILE A 286 -21.22 2.89 -10.63
C ILE A 286 -20.68 1.52 -10.21
N PRO A 287 -21.32 0.41 -10.64
CA PRO A 287 -20.80 -0.93 -10.38
C PRO A 287 -19.42 -1.13 -11.00
N VAL A 288 -18.55 -1.81 -10.27
CA VAL A 288 -17.26 -2.29 -10.77
C VAL A 288 -17.44 -3.74 -11.20
N PRO A 289 -16.97 -4.14 -12.39
CA PRO A 289 -17.03 -5.55 -12.80
C PRO A 289 -16.28 -6.46 -11.80
N ASP A 290 -16.85 -7.64 -11.51
CA ASP A 290 -16.30 -8.57 -10.50
C ASP A 290 -14.85 -8.99 -10.76
N ASN A 291 -14.45 -9.09 -12.01
CA ASN A 291 -13.06 -9.42 -12.40
C ASN A 291 -12.07 -8.29 -12.13
N LEU A 292 -12.56 -7.05 -12.12
CA LEU A 292 -11.76 -5.85 -11.82
C LEU A 292 -11.90 -5.41 -10.36
N GLU A 293 -12.83 -5.95 -9.58
CA GLU A 293 -13.01 -5.59 -8.17
C GLU A 293 -11.80 -6.03 -7.34
N VAL A 294 -11.36 -5.15 -6.44
CA VAL A 294 -10.31 -5.48 -5.47
C VAL A 294 -10.78 -6.64 -4.60
N GLU A 295 -9.99 -7.70 -4.52
CA GLU A 295 -10.37 -8.94 -3.84
C GLU A 295 -10.81 -8.73 -2.39
N THR A 296 -10.18 -7.79 -1.68
CA THR A 296 -10.53 -7.45 -0.28
C THR A 296 -11.83 -6.65 -0.14
N LEU A 297 -12.40 -6.17 -1.24
CA LEU A 297 -13.69 -5.46 -1.28
C LEU A 297 -14.86 -6.39 -1.72
N LEU A 298 -14.55 -7.58 -2.22
CA LEU A 298 -15.57 -8.55 -2.62
C LEU A 298 -16.45 -8.97 -1.45
N GLY A 299 -17.76 -9.00 -1.69
CA GLY A 299 -18.75 -9.43 -0.70
C GLY A 299 -19.02 -8.44 0.44
N LEU A 300 -18.45 -7.24 0.39
CA LEU A 300 -18.81 -6.14 1.29
C LEU A 300 -20.07 -5.42 0.80
N ASN A 301 -20.79 -4.76 1.71
CA ASN A 301 -21.96 -3.98 1.36
C ASN A 301 -21.55 -2.72 0.60
N HIS A 302 -22.10 -2.53 -0.59
CA HIS A 302 -21.89 -1.35 -1.41
C HIS A 302 -23.05 -0.36 -1.28
N ILE A 303 -22.73 0.93 -1.18
CA ILE A 303 -23.68 2.04 -1.19
C ILE A 303 -23.70 2.61 -2.60
N SER A 304 -24.83 2.46 -3.29
CA SER A 304 -24.96 2.80 -4.70
C SER A 304 -25.75 4.10 -4.97
N ASN A 305 -26.35 4.72 -3.95
CA ASN A 305 -27.13 5.93 -4.09
C ASN A 305 -26.95 6.88 -2.90
N TYR A 306 -27.35 8.13 -3.10
CA TYR A 306 -27.18 9.21 -2.11
C TYR A 306 -28.02 8.97 -0.84
N ASP A 307 -29.25 8.47 -0.97
CA ASP A 307 -30.14 8.27 0.18
C ASP A 307 -29.58 7.23 1.14
N ASP A 308 -29.01 6.15 0.64
CA ASP A 308 -28.36 5.14 1.47
C ASP A 308 -27.05 5.68 2.08
N PHE A 309 -26.30 6.53 1.36
CA PHE A 309 -25.16 7.23 1.94
C PHE A 309 -25.61 8.12 3.12
N VAL A 310 -26.66 8.91 2.96
CA VAL A 310 -27.24 9.74 4.05
C VAL A 310 -27.67 8.91 5.24
N LYS A 311 -28.32 7.76 5.03
CA LYS A 311 -28.69 6.85 6.13
C LYS A 311 -27.47 6.43 6.95
N THR A 312 -26.33 6.17 6.31
CA THR A 312 -25.10 5.83 7.05
C THR A 312 -24.53 6.99 7.83
N LEU A 313 -24.71 8.24 7.35
CA LEU A 313 -24.29 9.45 8.09
C LEU A 313 -25.14 9.69 9.34
N GLN A 314 -26.42 9.36 9.28
CA GLN A 314 -27.37 9.55 10.39
C GLN A 314 -27.30 8.42 11.44
N SER A 315 -26.91 7.23 11.03
CA SER A 315 -26.87 6.06 11.92
C SER A 315 -25.80 6.16 12.97
N LYS A 316 -26.15 5.89 14.24
CA LYS A 316 -25.21 5.68 15.35
C LYS A 316 -24.77 4.22 15.48
N LYS A 317 -25.51 3.29 14.89
CA LYS A 317 -25.20 1.85 14.88
C LYS A 317 -24.72 1.48 13.50
N TYR A 318 -23.49 1.00 13.41
CA TYR A 318 -22.89 0.59 12.14
C TYR A 318 -22.89 -0.93 12.08
N PHE A 319 -23.45 -1.45 11.02
CA PHE A 319 -23.27 -2.83 10.63
C PHE A 319 -22.26 -2.86 9.46
N CYS A 320 -20.98 -2.80 9.79
CA CYS A 320 -19.95 -3.12 8.80
C CYS A 320 -19.76 -4.63 8.82
N ARG A 321 -20.05 -5.30 7.72
CA ARG A 321 -19.80 -6.73 7.58
C ARG A 321 -18.28 -6.91 7.52
N LYS A 322 -17.68 -7.32 8.64
CA LYS A 322 -16.28 -7.71 8.70
C LYS A 322 -16.14 -9.08 8.05
N ASN A 323 -15.17 -9.22 7.19
CA ASN A 323 -14.80 -10.51 6.64
C ASN A 323 -13.43 -10.90 7.20
N ASP A 324 -13.43 -11.39 8.45
CA ASP A 324 -12.20 -11.77 9.14
C ASP A 324 -11.42 -12.83 8.37
N GLY A 325 -12.09 -13.84 7.83
CA GLY A 325 -11.44 -14.90 7.04
C GLY A 325 -10.77 -14.37 5.77
N LEU A 326 -11.37 -13.39 5.10
CA LEU A 326 -10.78 -12.74 3.93
C LEU A 326 -9.53 -11.94 4.33
N MET A 327 -9.64 -11.14 5.39
CA MET A 327 -8.49 -10.34 5.86
C MET A 327 -7.34 -11.22 6.34
N GLU A 328 -7.62 -12.30 7.06
CA GLU A 328 -6.59 -13.28 7.45
C GLU A 328 -5.93 -13.96 6.24
N TYR A 329 -6.71 -14.30 5.22
CA TYR A 329 -6.18 -14.90 4.01
C TYR A 329 -5.19 -13.98 3.27
N TYR A 330 -5.44 -12.66 3.26
CA TYR A 330 -4.57 -11.69 2.57
C TYR A 330 -3.47 -11.10 3.44
N TYR A 331 -3.73 -10.83 4.73
CA TYR A 331 -2.81 -10.08 5.59
C TYR A 331 -2.18 -10.90 6.73
N GLY A 332 -2.60 -12.16 6.91
CA GLY A 332 -2.23 -12.97 8.05
C GLY A 332 -3.13 -12.73 9.27
N LYS A 333 -2.97 -13.54 10.29
CA LYS A 333 -3.78 -13.44 11.51
C LYS A 333 -3.37 -12.26 12.37
N ARG A 334 -4.37 -11.59 12.93
CA ARG A 334 -4.15 -10.42 13.77
C ARG A 334 -3.32 -10.71 15.02
N ASP A 335 -3.44 -11.90 15.58
CA ASP A 335 -2.77 -12.30 16.83
C ASP A 335 -1.43 -13.02 16.61
N ASP A 336 -1.01 -13.23 15.37
CA ASP A 336 0.31 -13.77 15.06
C ASP A 336 1.42 -12.83 15.57
N ARG A 337 2.62 -13.37 15.74
CA ARG A 337 3.79 -12.56 16.08
C ARG A 337 3.98 -11.44 15.06
N MET A 338 4.34 -10.23 15.49
CA MET A 338 4.47 -9.05 14.64
C MET A 338 5.38 -9.31 13.44
N ALA A 339 4.97 -8.85 12.27
CA ALA A 339 5.65 -9.11 11.00
C ALA A 339 7.08 -8.56 10.99
N PHE A 340 7.30 -7.34 11.50
CA PHE A 340 8.64 -6.73 11.53
C PHE A 340 9.62 -7.55 12.39
N LEU A 341 9.18 -8.17 13.49
CA LEU A 341 10.00 -9.04 14.31
C LEU A 341 10.38 -10.33 13.58
N GLN A 342 9.43 -10.91 12.83
CA GLN A 342 9.68 -12.11 12.04
C GLN A 342 10.64 -11.80 10.87
N ILE A 343 10.50 -10.66 10.21
CA ILE A 343 11.41 -10.23 9.14
C ILE A 343 12.81 -9.95 9.70
N ALA A 344 12.91 -9.37 10.90
CA ALA A 344 14.20 -9.20 11.57
C ALA A 344 14.87 -10.55 11.88
N ASP A 345 14.12 -11.57 12.30
CA ASP A 345 14.65 -12.93 12.49
C ASP A 345 15.17 -13.54 11.19
N ILE A 346 14.47 -13.32 10.07
CA ILE A 346 14.93 -13.79 8.74
C ILE A 346 16.25 -13.11 8.37
N CYS A 347 16.38 -11.81 8.58
CA CYS A 347 17.63 -11.08 8.37
C CYS A 347 18.77 -11.68 9.20
N GLU A 348 18.52 -11.93 10.48
CA GLU A 348 19.50 -12.54 11.39
C GLU A 348 19.91 -13.93 10.94
N GLN A 349 18.96 -14.80 10.56
CA GLN A 349 19.24 -16.12 10.05
C GLN A 349 20.08 -16.12 8.77
N LEU A 350 19.82 -15.16 7.86
CA LEU A 350 20.61 -14.96 6.63
C LEU A 350 22.03 -14.51 6.96
N ILE A 351 22.20 -13.55 7.88
CA ILE A 351 23.53 -13.05 8.28
C ILE A 351 24.36 -14.16 8.92
N ASN A 352 23.71 -15.01 9.70
CA ASN A 352 24.34 -16.13 10.43
C ASN A 352 24.48 -17.43 9.60
N GLY A 353 24.10 -17.40 8.31
CA GLY A 353 24.22 -18.55 7.41
C GLY A 353 23.27 -19.72 7.74
N LYS A 354 22.19 -19.47 8.51
CA LYS A 354 21.17 -20.48 8.82
C LYS A 354 20.13 -20.64 7.72
N LEU A 355 19.98 -19.62 6.86
CA LEU A 355 19.20 -19.69 5.63
C LEU A 355 20.13 -19.63 4.43
N GLU A 356 19.74 -20.32 3.36
CA GLU A 356 20.53 -20.42 2.14
C GLU A 356 20.59 -19.07 1.41
N ALA A 357 21.81 -18.61 1.14
CA ALA A 357 22.02 -17.46 0.25
C ALA A 357 22.10 -17.95 -1.20
N TYR A 358 21.32 -17.35 -2.08
CA TYR A 358 21.39 -17.67 -3.50
C TYR A 358 22.47 -16.84 -4.18
N ASN A 359 23.36 -17.50 -4.89
CA ASN A 359 24.32 -16.84 -5.78
C ASN A 359 23.67 -16.62 -7.13
N PHE A 360 23.20 -15.39 -7.37
CA PHE A 360 22.60 -15.00 -8.64
C PHE A 360 23.61 -15.14 -9.76
N ASN A 361 23.35 -16.00 -10.73
CA ASN A 361 24.24 -16.25 -11.86
C ASN A 361 23.84 -15.35 -13.05
N TYR A 362 24.54 -14.26 -13.20
CA TYR A 362 24.39 -13.36 -14.35
C TYR A 362 25.29 -13.85 -15.46
N GLY A 363 24.75 -14.70 -16.32
CA GLY A 363 25.48 -15.17 -17.51
C GLY A 363 26.12 -13.99 -18.24
N SER A 364 27.39 -14.17 -18.60
CA SER A 364 28.25 -13.19 -19.26
C SER A 364 27.74 -12.65 -20.61
N SER A 365 26.63 -13.14 -21.12
CA SER A 365 26.17 -12.93 -22.50
C SER A 365 25.19 -11.78 -22.72
N ARG A 366 24.77 -10.99 -21.73
CA ARG A 366 23.83 -9.87 -21.92
C ARG A 366 24.24 -8.52 -21.32
N PHE A 367 25.48 -8.36 -20.89
CA PHE A 367 26.02 -7.05 -20.49
C PHE A 367 26.68 -6.31 -21.65
N ASN A 368 26.02 -6.16 -22.78
CA ASN A 368 26.28 -5.00 -23.61
C ASN A 368 25.65 -3.80 -22.90
N ILE A 369 26.48 -3.15 -22.10
CA ILE A 369 26.24 -1.80 -21.61
C ILE A 369 25.88 -0.99 -22.84
N CYS A 370 24.65 -0.57 -22.98
CA CYS A 370 24.31 0.55 -23.84
C CYS A 370 25.13 1.73 -23.33
N ASN A 371 26.28 1.97 -23.97
CA ASN A 371 27.06 3.17 -23.85
C ASN A 371 26.11 4.34 -24.05
N GLY A 372 26.10 5.20 -23.05
CA GLY A 372 25.22 6.36 -22.94
C GLY A 372 25.13 7.16 -24.25
N LYS A 373 24.00 6.98 -24.91
CA LYS A 373 23.43 7.95 -25.86
C LYS A 373 21.92 7.71 -25.84
N ASN A 374 21.22 8.76 -25.49
CA ASN A 374 19.77 8.95 -25.42
C ASN A 374 19.16 8.88 -24.01
N ILE A 375 19.54 9.86 -23.19
CA ILE A 375 18.60 10.54 -22.30
C ILE A 375 18.44 11.94 -22.89
N LYS A 376 17.37 12.16 -23.62
CA LYS A 376 16.77 13.46 -23.87
C LYS A 376 15.34 13.40 -23.37
#